data_1125fc2d8266ee2d9ceeab98ebd267bb
#
_entry.id   1125fc2d8266ee2d9ceeab98ebd267bb
#
_cell.length_a   1.000
_cell.length_b   1.000
_cell.length_c   1.000
_cell.angle_alpha   90.00
_cell.angle_beta   90.00
_cell.angle_gamma   90.00
#
_symmetry.space_group_name_H-M   'P 1'
#
loop_
_entity.id
_entity.type
_entity.pdbx_description
1 polymer ?
#
loop_
_entity_poly.entity_id
_entity_poly.type
_entity_poly.pdbx_seq_one_letter_code
_entity_poly.pdbx_strand_id
1 'polypeptide(L)'
;MVPAQAPPDNGYNLRLYVAGQTPKSIAAIANIRKLCDEYLPGRYTIAIIDLMKDPALAQHHQIVAVPTLIRELPEPIRRIIGDLSNTQRVLLGLDIDELRKAV
;
A
#
# COMPACT_ATOMS: atom_id res chain seq x y z
N MET A 1 -6.40 13.70 19.72
CA MET A 1 -5.25 12.83 19.88
C MET A 1 -4.66 12.52 18.50
N VAL A 2 -3.37 12.68 18.38
CA VAL A 2 -2.71 12.33 17.13
C VAL A 2 -2.56 10.81 17.07
N PRO A 3 -3.04 10.16 16.01
CA PRO A 3 -2.83 8.73 15.87
C PRO A 3 -1.35 8.40 15.79
N ALA A 4 -0.95 7.33 16.44
CA ALA A 4 0.44 6.89 16.40
C ALA A 4 0.88 6.55 14.96
N GLN A 5 -0.08 6.22 14.11
CA GLN A 5 0.17 5.85 12.72
C GLN A 5 0.07 7.02 11.75
N ALA A 6 -0.13 8.24 12.23
CA ALA A 6 -0.22 9.39 11.34
C ALA A 6 1.10 9.51 10.56
N PRO A 7 1.05 9.60 9.22
CA PRO A 7 2.29 9.73 8.46
C PRO A 7 2.94 11.07 8.75
N PRO A 8 4.27 11.13 8.73
CA PRO A 8 4.95 12.41 8.84
C PRO A 8 4.67 13.27 7.62
N ASP A 9 4.99 14.55 7.70
CA ASP A 9 4.92 15.43 6.54
C ASP A 9 5.72 14.80 5.41
N ASN A 10 5.16 14.79 4.20
CA ASN A 10 5.72 14.12 3.02
C ASN A 10 5.71 12.60 3.14
N GLY A 11 4.96 12.05 4.10
CA GLY A 11 4.83 10.62 4.23
C GLY A 11 3.82 10.04 3.27
N TYR A 12 3.85 8.72 3.15
CA TYR A 12 2.93 7.96 2.29
C TYR A 12 1.89 7.28 3.16
N ASN A 13 0.62 7.44 2.78
CA ASN A 13 -0.48 6.75 3.44
C ASN A 13 -1.04 5.74 2.46
N LEU A 14 -0.85 4.46 2.77
CA LEU A 14 -1.18 3.37 1.88
C LEU A 14 -2.27 2.49 2.50
N ARG A 15 -3.15 1.97 1.65
CA ARG A 15 -4.14 0.97 2.03
C ARG A 15 -3.99 -0.23 1.12
N LEU A 16 -3.88 -1.41 1.70
CA LEU A 16 -3.81 -2.65 0.94
C LEU A 16 -5.06 -3.47 1.22
N TYR A 17 -5.87 -3.64 0.19
CA TYR A 17 -7.09 -4.44 0.26
C TYR A 17 -6.77 -5.88 -0.13
N VAL A 18 -7.09 -6.81 0.76
CA VAL A 18 -6.80 -8.23 0.57
C VAL A 18 -8.05 -9.06 0.81
N ALA A 19 -7.99 -10.32 0.43
CA ALA A 19 -9.08 -11.29 0.66
C ALA A 19 -8.53 -12.45 1.49
N GLY A 20 -8.55 -12.29 2.81
CA GLY A 20 -8.10 -13.33 3.72
C GLY A 20 -6.61 -13.62 3.54
N GLN A 21 -6.28 -14.92 3.70
CA GLN A 21 -4.90 -15.38 3.65
C GLN A 21 -4.59 -16.13 2.36
N THR A 22 -5.10 -15.65 1.25
CA THR A 22 -4.75 -16.23 -0.05
C THR A 22 -3.26 -16.01 -0.32
N PRO A 23 -2.63 -16.88 -1.14
CA PRO A 23 -1.21 -16.71 -1.46
C PRO A 23 -0.87 -15.33 -2.03
N LYS A 24 -1.72 -14.80 -2.90
CA LYS A 24 -1.49 -13.46 -3.48
C LYS A 24 -1.59 -12.36 -2.44
N SER A 25 -2.55 -12.47 -1.51
CA SER A 25 -2.69 -11.48 -0.45
C SER A 25 -1.49 -11.49 0.50
N ILE A 26 -1.04 -12.69 0.89
CA ILE A 26 0.14 -12.83 1.75
C ILE A 26 1.37 -12.23 1.05
N ALA A 27 1.54 -12.55 -0.23
CA ALA A 27 2.66 -12.04 -1.00
C ALA A 27 2.62 -10.51 -1.10
N ALA A 28 1.43 -9.95 -1.35
CA ALA A 28 1.28 -8.50 -1.45
C ALA A 28 1.68 -7.79 -0.16
N ILE A 29 1.26 -8.32 0.99
CA ILE A 29 1.61 -7.75 2.28
C ILE A 29 3.13 -7.74 2.47
N ALA A 30 3.76 -8.88 2.23
CA ALA A 30 5.22 -9.00 2.39
C ALA A 30 5.96 -8.09 1.42
N ASN A 31 5.51 -8.05 0.17
CA ASN A 31 6.18 -7.27 -0.86
C ASN A 31 6.10 -5.77 -0.60
N ILE A 32 4.93 -5.27 -0.20
CA ILE A 32 4.80 -3.82 0.04
C ILE A 32 5.58 -3.39 1.26
N ARG A 33 5.60 -4.20 2.32
CA ARG A 33 6.37 -3.87 3.51
C ARG A 33 7.86 -3.80 3.22
N LYS A 34 8.36 -4.79 2.47
CA LYS A 34 9.77 -4.81 2.09
C LYS A 34 10.13 -3.59 1.25
N LEU A 35 9.29 -3.26 0.27
CA LEU A 35 9.53 -2.14 -0.60
C LEU A 35 9.53 -0.82 0.19
N CYS A 36 8.56 -0.64 1.07
CA CYS A 36 8.47 0.59 1.85
C CYS A 36 9.62 0.73 2.83
N ASP A 37 10.04 -0.36 3.46
CA ASP A 37 11.19 -0.31 4.36
C ASP A 37 12.47 0.03 3.61
N GLU A 38 12.56 -0.36 2.35
CA GLU A 38 13.74 -0.11 1.53
C GLU A 38 13.76 1.30 0.96
N TYR A 39 12.60 1.81 0.49
CA TYR A 39 12.53 3.09 -0.22
C TYR A 39 11.93 4.22 0.60
N LEU A 40 11.15 3.91 1.63
CA LEU A 40 10.43 4.92 2.42
C LEU A 40 10.59 4.68 3.92
N PRO A 41 11.79 4.43 4.43
CA PRO A 41 11.95 4.08 5.85
C PRO A 41 11.46 5.22 6.74
N GLY A 42 10.53 4.87 7.66
CA GLY A 42 9.97 5.84 8.60
C GLY A 42 9.04 6.87 7.97
N ARG A 43 8.68 6.71 6.70
CA ARG A 43 7.90 7.71 5.96
C ARG A 43 6.64 7.15 5.36
N TYR A 44 6.10 6.09 5.94
CA TYR A 44 4.88 5.49 5.41
C TYR A 44 4.03 4.90 6.52
N THR A 45 2.74 4.78 6.25
CA THR A 45 1.84 3.95 7.02
C THR A 45 1.08 3.04 6.05
N ILE A 46 0.83 1.81 6.46
CA ILE A 46 0.07 0.86 5.66
C ILE A 46 -1.07 0.32 6.50
N ALA A 47 -2.29 0.50 6.01
CA ALA A 47 -3.47 -0.15 6.59
C ALA A 47 -3.78 -1.39 5.76
N ILE A 48 -3.85 -2.54 6.39
CA ILE A 48 -4.24 -3.78 5.74
C ILE A 48 -5.72 -4.00 5.98
N ILE A 49 -6.50 -4.06 4.91
CA ILE A 49 -7.95 -4.18 4.99
C ILE A 49 -8.38 -5.52 4.40
N ASP A 50 -8.89 -6.39 5.25
CA ASP A 50 -9.33 -7.72 4.83
C ASP A 50 -10.81 -7.67 4.46
N LEU A 51 -11.10 -7.77 3.17
CA LEU A 51 -12.47 -7.68 2.67
C LEU A 51 -13.29 -8.93 2.97
N MET A 52 -12.66 -10.00 3.41
CA MET A 52 -13.39 -11.18 3.91
C MET A 52 -14.04 -10.87 5.25
N LYS A 53 -13.43 -9.99 6.04
CA LYS A 53 -13.95 -9.59 7.35
C LYS A 53 -14.96 -8.45 7.23
N ASP A 54 -14.75 -7.55 6.30
CA ASP A 54 -15.62 -6.39 6.12
C ASP A 54 -15.74 -6.03 4.63
N PRO A 55 -16.63 -6.75 3.91
CA PRO A 55 -16.78 -6.53 2.46
C PRO A 55 -17.24 -5.12 2.09
N ALA A 56 -17.93 -4.43 2.99
CA ALA A 56 -18.43 -3.09 2.69
C ALA A 56 -17.31 -2.09 2.46
N LEU A 57 -16.13 -2.34 3.00
CA LEU A 57 -15.00 -1.43 2.83
C LEU A 57 -14.49 -1.39 1.38
N ALA A 58 -14.88 -2.35 0.54
CA ALA A 58 -14.51 -2.33 -0.87
C ALA A 58 -15.11 -1.11 -1.59
N GLN A 59 -16.16 -0.53 -1.05
CA GLN A 59 -16.82 0.61 -1.67
C GLN A 59 -16.02 1.90 -1.54
N HIS A 60 -15.15 2.00 -0.54
CA HIS A 60 -14.37 3.23 -0.29
C HIS A 60 -13.56 3.68 -1.50
N HIS A 61 -12.94 2.74 -2.20
CA HIS A 61 -12.14 3.04 -3.37
C HIS A 61 -12.58 2.23 -4.58
N GLN A 62 -13.82 1.75 -4.55
CA GLN A 62 -14.39 0.96 -5.64
C GLN A 62 -13.48 -0.22 -5.98
N ILE A 63 -13.14 -1.01 -4.96
CA ILE A 63 -12.25 -2.14 -5.14
C ILE A 63 -12.99 -3.26 -5.87
N VAL A 64 -12.49 -3.65 -7.03
CA VAL A 64 -13.11 -4.68 -7.87
C VAL A 64 -12.22 -5.92 -8.01
N ALA A 65 -11.02 -5.85 -7.49
CA ALA A 65 -10.06 -6.96 -7.52
C ALA A 65 -9.19 -6.90 -6.28
N VAL A 66 -8.66 -8.01 -5.85
CA VAL A 66 -7.72 -8.08 -4.72
C VAL A 66 -6.55 -8.97 -5.10
N PRO A 67 -5.34 -8.68 -4.62
CA PRO A 67 -4.97 -7.53 -3.80
C PRO A 67 -4.98 -6.23 -4.60
N THR A 68 -5.35 -5.14 -3.94
CA THR A 68 -5.26 -3.80 -4.54
C THR A 68 -4.63 -2.86 -3.53
N LEU A 69 -3.60 -2.15 -3.96
CA LEU A 69 -2.92 -1.15 -3.16
C LEU A 69 -3.39 0.25 -3.58
N ILE A 70 -3.76 1.05 -2.60
CA ILE A 70 -4.17 2.45 -2.83
C ILE A 70 -3.19 3.35 -2.09
N ARG A 71 -2.64 4.32 -2.82
CA ARG A 71 -1.92 5.42 -2.18
C ARG A 71 -2.89 6.56 -1.98
N GLU A 72 -3.26 6.82 -0.73
CA GLU A 72 -4.15 7.92 -0.41
C GLU A 72 -3.41 9.24 -0.32
N LEU A 73 -2.21 9.21 0.22
CA LEU A 73 -1.34 10.38 0.34
C LEU A 73 0.07 9.97 -0.06
N PRO A 74 0.84 10.86 -0.69
CA PRO A 74 0.42 12.17 -1.20
C PRO A 74 -0.54 12.04 -2.38
N GLU A 75 -1.35 13.07 -2.57
CA GLU A 75 -2.22 13.11 -3.72
C GLU A 75 -1.43 13.30 -5.01
N PRO A 76 -1.94 12.84 -6.15
CA PRO A 76 -3.24 12.20 -6.36
C PRO A 76 -3.26 10.75 -5.90
N ILE A 77 -4.48 10.23 -5.70
CA ILE A 77 -4.66 8.82 -5.36
C ILE A 77 -4.12 7.94 -6.48
N ARG A 78 -3.36 6.92 -6.12
CA ARG A 78 -2.82 5.94 -7.06
C ARG A 78 -3.33 4.55 -6.69
N ARG A 79 -3.47 3.71 -7.70
CA ARG A 79 -4.00 2.36 -7.53
C ARG A 79 -3.10 1.36 -8.25
N ILE A 80 -2.77 0.27 -7.57
CA ILE A 80 -1.99 -0.82 -8.16
C ILE A 80 -2.68 -2.12 -7.81
N ILE A 81 -2.97 -2.95 -8.82
CA ILE A 81 -3.61 -4.24 -8.64
C ILE A 81 -2.57 -5.34 -8.80
N GLY A 82 -2.62 -6.35 -7.94
CA GLY A 82 -1.77 -7.52 -8.03
C GLY A 82 -1.00 -7.79 -6.75
N ASP A 83 -0.09 -8.74 -6.81
CA ASP A 83 0.65 -9.21 -5.64
C ASP A 83 1.88 -8.35 -5.30
N LEU A 84 2.11 -7.28 -6.06
CA LEU A 84 3.17 -6.31 -5.83
C LEU A 84 4.58 -6.91 -5.94
N SER A 85 4.72 -7.98 -6.70
CA SER A 85 6.01 -8.66 -6.86
C SER A 85 6.97 -7.92 -7.78
N ASN A 86 6.46 -7.10 -8.69
CA ASN A 86 7.30 -6.34 -9.61
C ASN A 86 7.64 -4.99 -8.99
N THR A 87 8.83 -4.89 -8.40
CA THR A 87 9.27 -3.69 -7.69
C THR A 87 9.23 -2.44 -8.56
N GLN A 88 9.72 -2.52 -9.79
CA GLN A 88 9.73 -1.38 -10.69
C GLN A 88 8.34 -0.85 -10.96
N ARG A 89 7.40 -1.76 -11.20
CA ARG A 89 6.02 -1.38 -11.47
C ARG A 89 5.38 -0.71 -10.25
N VAL A 90 5.68 -1.20 -9.06
CA VAL A 90 5.14 -0.62 -7.84
C VAL A 90 5.72 0.77 -7.61
N LEU A 91 7.03 0.94 -7.79
CA LEU A 91 7.66 2.25 -7.64
C LEU A 91 7.08 3.27 -8.61
N LEU A 92 6.89 2.88 -9.87
CA LEU A 92 6.28 3.76 -10.86
C LEU A 92 4.83 4.07 -10.51
N GLY A 93 4.07 3.05 -10.10
CA GLY A 93 2.67 3.22 -9.75
C GLY A 93 2.44 4.10 -8.53
N LEU A 94 3.35 4.05 -7.57
CA LEU A 94 3.29 4.89 -6.38
C LEU A 94 4.02 6.22 -6.56
N ASP A 95 4.64 6.42 -7.71
CA ASP A 95 5.40 7.62 -8.00
C ASP A 95 6.54 7.83 -7.00
N ILE A 96 7.22 6.72 -6.67
CA ILE A 96 8.37 6.74 -5.77
C ILE A 96 9.64 6.82 -6.61
N ASP A 97 10.50 7.76 -6.28
CA ASP A 97 11.77 7.95 -6.95
C ASP A 97 12.79 6.94 -6.44
N GLU A 98 13.30 6.08 -7.35
CA GLU A 98 14.33 5.11 -7.00
C GLU A 98 15.61 5.75 -6.47
N LEU A 99 15.89 6.98 -6.90
CA LEU A 99 17.07 7.70 -6.43
C LEU A 99 16.95 8.12 -4.98
N ARG A 100 15.76 8.01 -4.39
CA ARG A 100 15.53 8.30 -2.98
C ARG A 100 15.58 7.07 -2.10
N LYS A 101 16.05 5.97 -2.64
CA LYS A 101 16.24 4.78 -1.85
C LYS A 101 17.08 5.09 -0.61
N ALA A 102 16.69 4.57 0.54
CA ALA A 102 17.42 4.78 1.78
C ALA A 102 18.83 4.19 1.64
N VAL A 103 19.78 4.95 2.09
CA VAL A 103 21.20 4.57 2.01
C VAL A 103 21.68 4.32 3.42
#